data_a3f6d34e7dd3bfba654c62c189a3a259
#
_entry.id   a3f6d34e7dd3bfba654c62c189a3a259
#
_cell.length_a   1.000
_cell.length_b   1.000
_cell.length_c   1.000
_cell.angle_alpha   90.00
_cell.angle_beta   90.00
_cell.angle_gamma   90.00
#
_symmetry.space_group_name_H-M   'P 1'
#
loop_
_entity.id
_entity.type
_entity.pdbx_description
1 polymer ?
#
loop_
_entity_poly.entity_id
_entity_poly.type
_entity_poly.pdbx_seq_one_letter_code
_entity_poly.pdbx_strand_id
1 'polypeptide(L)'
;MSSDGPVLASTGRAHQAYLENRVAVLVDCDNTTPTILDYALRMVAQFGRVVIRRGYGNHATLGHRWQDALVQQAFTPHLQYQYSAGKNTADIALALDALEVMFDQRADIFCLVTSDSDFAYLCRKLRERGAIVCVVGESKTPAALRNASDHFFEWAGELNHESEPVLERKAATRSPQEIPRKDTNASSKSLPEFIPEAIGLLAGVAPEGRVALGALGVYLKRTDPGFSPAGHGHSGLLNMLRAYDGLQLKKENGGHYTVRLSTTDSRVPNVTER
;
A
#
# COMPACT_ATOMS: atom_id res chain seq x y z
N MET A 1 46.65 -18.57 1.09
CA MET A 1 45.49 -19.06 1.86
C MET A 1 44.50 -17.91 1.90
N SER A 2 43.62 -17.89 0.90
CA SER A 2 42.60 -16.83 0.73
C SER A 2 41.31 -17.28 1.40
N SER A 3 40.80 -16.48 2.32
CA SER A 3 39.51 -16.69 2.99
C SER A 3 38.47 -15.82 2.35
N ASP A 4 37.83 -16.31 1.28
CA ASP A 4 36.59 -15.79 0.80
C ASP A 4 35.43 -16.36 1.63
N GLY A 5 34.90 -15.58 2.55
CA GLY A 5 33.71 -15.88 3.33
C GLY A 5 32.45 -15.35 2.64
N PRO A 6 31.29 -15.99 2.82
CA PRO A 6 30.10 -15.76 2.00
C PRO A 6 29.30 -14.53 2.46
N VAL A 7 29.45 -13.40 1.79
CA VAL A 7 28.65 -12.17 2.04
C VAL A 7 27.27 -12.18 1.33
N LEU A 8 27.03 -13.11 0.39
CA LEU A 8 25.83 -13.09 -0.46
C LEU A 8 24.59 -13.82 0.10
N ALA A 9 24.69 -14.47 1.28
CA ALA A 9 23.55 -15.22 1.85
C ALA A 9 22.67 -14.38 2.79
N SER A 10 23.08 -13.17 3.21
CA SER A 10 22.38 -12.38 4.22
C SER A 10 21.24 -11.53 3.66
N THR A 11 21.35 -11.03 2.45
CA THR A 11 20.34 -10.15 1.84
C THR A 11 19.06 -10.89 1.44
N GLY A 12 19.17 -12.12 0.96
CA GLY A 12 18.00 -12.96 0.63
C GLY A 12 17.20 -13.37 1.86
N ARG A 13 17.86 -13.66 2.99
CA ARG A 13 17.18 -14.03 4.24
C ARG A 13 16.48 -12.84 4.89
N ALA A 14 17.08 -11.67 4.89
CA ALA A 14 16.45 -10.48 5.42
C ALA A 14 15.17 -10.11 4.65
N HIS A 15 15.22 -10.17 3.31
CA HIS A 15 14.05 -9.90 2.47
C HIS A 15 12.96 -10.97 2.64
N GLN A 16 13.33 -12.25 2.81
CA GLN A 16 12.38 -13.33 3.08
C GLN A 16 11.72 -13.20 4.46
N ALA A 17 12.42 -12.72 5.47
CA ALA A 17 11.87 -12.46 6.80
C ALA A 17 10.80 -11.36 6.78
N TYR A 18 10.98 -10.28 6.02
CA TYR A 18 9.95 -9.25 5.84
C TYR A 18 8.66 -9.79 5.19
N LEU A 19 8.75 -10.81 4.34
CA LEU A 19 7.59 -11.41 3.70
C LEU A 19 6.72 -12.24 4.66
N GLU A 20 7.24 -12.64 5.81
CA GLU A 20 6.55 -13.45 6.82
C GLU A 20 5.96 -12.62 7.96
N ASN A 21 6.34 -11.32 8.07
CA ASN A 21 5.83 -10.45 9.14
C ASN A 21 4.31 -10.31 9.10
N ARG A 22 3.72 -10.27 10.29
CA ARG A 22 2.28 -10.06 10.49
C ARG A 22 2.04 -8.58 10.78
N VAL A 23 1.15 -7.97 10.00
CA VAL A 23 0.83 -6.56 10.12
C VAL A 23 -0.55 -6.38 10.75
N ALA A 24 -0.66 -5.54 11.77
CA ALA A 24 -1.92 -5.02 12.29
C ALA A 24 -2.16 -3.63 11.71
N VAL A 25 -3.30 -3.41 11.04
CA VAL A 25 -3.74 -2.09 10.57
C VAL A 25 -4.89 -1.62 11.44
N LEU A 26 -4.66 -0.53 12.17
CA LEU A 26 -5.58 0.07 13.13
C LEU A 26 -5.90 1.50 12.68
N VAL A 27 -7.18 1.75 12.44
CA VAL A 27 -7.65 2.99 11.79
C VAL A 27 -8.44 3.83 12.78
N ASP A 28 -8.02 5.05 12.97
CA ASP A 28 -8.75 6.09 13.66
C ASP A 28 -9.77 6.71 12.69
N CYS A 29 -10.99 6.17 12.70
CA CYS A 29 -12.05 6.58 11.78
C CYS A 29 -12.66 7.93 12.12
N ASP A 30 -12.53 8.40 13.35
CA ASP A 30 -13.06 9.70 13.76
C ASP A 30 -12.21 10.86 13.20
N ASN A 31 -10.91 10.66 13.05
CA ASN A 31 -9.94 11.68 12.64
C ASN A 31 -9.37 11.49 11.21
N THR A 32 -9.89 10.52 10.44
CA THR A 32 -9.44 10.25 9.07
C THR A 32 -10.61 10.09 8.09
N THR A 33 -10.31 9.81 6.82
CA THR A 33 -11.31 9.60 5.76
C THR A 33 -11.18 8.21 5.14
N PRO A 34 -12.29 7.59 4.65
CA PRO A 34 -12.26 6.22 4.12
C PRO A 34 -11.30 5.99 2.97
N THR A 35 -11.08 6.98 2.13
CA THR A 35 -10.21 6.91 0.94
C THR A 35 -8.75 6.66 1.28
N ILE A 36 -8.32 6.91 2.53
CA ILE A 36 -6.97 6.62 3.01
C ILE A 36 -6.67 5.11 3.11
N LEU A 37 -7.72 4.24 3.18
CA LEU A 37 -7.54 2.80 3.41
C LEU A 37 -6.76 2.10 2.31
N ASP A 38 -7.10 2.35 1.05
CA ASP A 38 -6.42 1.74 -0.08
C ASP A 38 -4.95 2.12 -0.10
N TYR A 39 -4.65 3.40 0.16
CA TYR A 39 -3.28 3.87 0.28
C TYR A 39 -2.55 3.18 1.43
N ALA A 40 -3.15 3.13 2.63
CA ALA A 40 -2.56 2.49 3.80
C ALA A 40 -2.25 1.00 3.55
N LEU A 41 -3.19 0.25 2.97
CA LEU A 41 -2.99 -1.16 2.66
C LEU A 41 -1.88 -1.37 1.63
N ARG A 42 -1.77 -0.51 0.60
CA ARG A 42 -0.65 -0.55 -0.35
C ARG A 42 0.69 -0.28 0.32
N MET A 43 0.76 0.74 1.19
CA MET A 43 2.01 1.07 1.89
C MET A 43 2.49 -0.08 2.77
N VAL A 44 1.61 -0.73 3.52
CA VAL A 44 2.03 -1.79 4.45
C VAL A 44 2.23 -3.16 3.80
N ALA A 45 1.69 -3.38 2.60
CA ALA A 45 1.84 -4.65 1.88
C ALA A 45 3.32 -5.00 1.57
N GLN A 46 4.20 -4.00 1.51
CA GLN A 46 5.63 -4.21 1.32
C GLN A 46 6.31 -4.84 2.54
N PHE A 47 5.78 -4.62 3.74
CA PHE A 47 6.39 -5.08 4.99
C PHE A 47 5.93 -6.47 5.42
N GLY A 48 4.71 -6.87 5.10
CA GLY A 48 4.20 -8.15 5.56
C GLY A 48 2.75 -8.42 5.15
N ARG A 49 2.20 -9.50 5.71
CA ARG A 49 0.80 -9.87 5.51
C ARG A 49 -0.08 -9.19 6.56
N VAL A 50 -1.10 -8.46 6.12
CA VAL A 50 -2.08 -7.86 7.04
C VAL A 50 -2.96 -8.96 7.64
N VAL A 51 -2.81 -9.20 8.94
CA VAL A 51 -3.54 -10.24 9.70
C VAL A 51 -4.64 -9.65 10.58
N ILE A 52 -4.53 -8.36 10.93
CA ILE A 52 -5.51 -7.64 11.74
C ILE A 52 -5.90 -6.37 10.99
N ARG A 53 -7.21 -6.16 10.82
CA ARG A 53 -7.81 -4.99 10.20
C ARG A 53 -8.92 -4.50 11.10
N ARG A 54 -8.74 -3.37 11.77
CA ARG A 54 -9.72 -2.80 12.70
C ARG A 54 -9.91 -1.31 12.48
N GLY A 55 -11.15 -0.85 12.45
CA GLY A 55 -11.50 0.57 12.40
C GLY A 55 -12.22 0.99 13.67
N TYR A 56 -11.74 2.04 14.33
CA TYR A 56 -12.25 2.56 15.59
C TYR A 56 -12.98 3.86 15.36
N GLY A 57 -14.14 4.01 15.96
CA GLY A 57 -14.91 5.24 15.84
C GLY A 57 -16.23 5.17 16.57
N ASN A 58 -16.93 6.28 16.59
CA ASN A 58 -18.27 6.36 17.16
C ASN A 58 -19.34 5.87 16.18
N HIS A 59 -20.58 5.73 16.65
CA HIS A 59 -21.71 5.23 15.86
C HIS A 59 -21.96 6.04 14.58
N ALA A 60 -21.88 7.36 14.65
CA ALA A 60 -22.13 8.21 13.49
C ALA A 60 -21.03 8.06 12.42
N THR A 61 -19.78 7.97 12.86
CA THR A 61 -18.62 7.79 11.96
C THR A 61 -18.66 6.41 11.28
N LEU A 62 -18.76 5.34 12.06
CA LEU A 62 -18.69 3.97 11.55
C LEU A 62 -19.95 3.57 10.76
N GLY A 63 -21.13 4.03 11.19
CA GLY A 63 -22.41 3.62 10.58
C GLY A 63 -22.77 4.33 9.28
N HIS A 64 -22.12 5.44 8.93
CA HIS A 64 -22.43 6.21 7.73
C HIS A 64 -21.23 6.40 6.83
N ARG A 65 -20.21 7.09 7.32
CA ARG A 65 -19.07 7.49 6.48
C ARG A 65 -18.12 6.35 6.15
N TRP A 66 -17.95 5.41 7.07
CA TRP A 66 -16.94 4.36 6.97
C TRP A 66 -17.49 2.98 6.60
N GLN A 67 -18.83 2.77 6.68
CA GLN A 67 -19.43 1.45 6.54
C GLN A 67 -19.00 0.73 5.26
N ASP A 68 -19.15 1.39 4.11
CA ASP A 68 -18.86 0.76 2.82
C ASP A 68 -17.37 0.44 2.67
N ALA A 69 -16.49 1.36 3.06
CA ALA A 69 -15.05 1.16 2.97
C ALA A 69 -14.55 0.02 3.89
N LEU A 70 -15.06 -0.04 5.13
CA LEU A 70 -14.71 -1.10 6.07
C LEU A 70 -15.17 -2.46 5.57
N VAL A 71 -16.39 -2.55 5.01
CA VAL A 71 -16.93 -3.81 4.45
C VAL A 71 -16.13 -4.23 3.23
N GLN A 72 -15.88 -3.33 2.28
CA GLN A 72 -15.14 -3.64 1.04
C GLN A 72 -13.71 -4.09 1.31
N GLN A 73 -13.04 -3.49 2.30
CA GLN A 73 -11.67 -3.80 2.66
C GLN A 73 -11.54 -4.84 3.78
N ALA A 74 -12.67 -5.48 4.17
CA ALA A 74 -12.73 -6.51 5.20
C ALA A 74 -12.14 -6.06 6.56
N PHE A 75 -12.45 -4.83 6.99
CA PHE A 75 -12.12 -4.34 8.33
C PHE A 75 -13.22 -4.67 9.32
N THR A 76 -12.83 -5.00 10.55
CA THR A 76 -13.75 -5.16 11.68
C THR A 76 -14.00 -3.81 12.33
N PRO A 77 -15.23 -3.29 12.37
CA PRO A 77 -15.55 -2.07 13.07
C PRO A 77 -15.52 -2.29 14.58
N HIS A 78 -14.85 -1.41 15.30
CA HIS A 78 -14.81 -1.33 16.76
C HIS A 78 -15.57 -0.10 17.22
N LEU A 79 -16.88 -0.26 17.42
CA LEU A 79 -17.77 0.81 17.82
C LEU A 79 -17.51 1.22 19.27
N GLN A 80 -17.31 2.52 19.48
CA GLN A 80 -17.22 3.11 20.81
C GLN A 80 -18.34 4.12 21.04
N TYR A 81 -19.03 3.97 22.17
CA TYR A 81 -20.01 4.98 22.59
C TYR A 81 -19.30 6.14 23.27
N GLN A 82 -19.64 7.35 22.85
CA GLN A 82 -19.22 8.55 23.56
C GLN A 82 -20.11 8.74 24.79
N TYR A 83 -19.56 8.52 25.98
CA TYR A 83 -20.29 8.74 27.24
C TYR A 83 -20.54 10.23 27.53
N SER A 84 -19.76 11.13 26.90
CA SER A 84 -19.99 12.57 26.86
C SER A 84 -19.28 13.16 25.64
N ALA A 85 -19.78 14.28 25.13
CA ALA A 85 -19.21 14.96 23.98
C ALA A 85 -17.72 15.30 24.21
N GLY A 86 -16.89 15.06 23.19
CA GLY A 86 -15.45 15.34 23.20
C GLY A 86 -14.58 14.36 23.99
N LYS A 87 -15.09 13.17 24.31
CA LYS A 87 -14.26 12.08 24.91
C LYS A 87 -13.65 11.20 23.83
N ASN A 88 -12.34 10.96 23.96
CA ASN A 88 -11.52 10.16 23.05
C ASN A 88 -11.67 8.64 23.31
N THR A 89 -12.92 8.14 23.33
CA THR A 89 -13.20 6.74 23.67
C THR A 89 -12.70 5.79 22.57
N ALA A 90 -12.77 6.19 21.32
CA ALA A 90 -12.24 5.42 20.19
C ALA A 90 -10.70 5.33 20.23
N ASP A 91 -10.03 6.44 20.56
CA ASP A 91 -8.56 6.50 20.66
C ASP A 91 -8.04 5.60 21.79
N ILE A 92 -8.74 5.61 22.93
CA ILE A 92 -8.42 4.73 24.06
C ILE A 92 -8.59 3.26 23.67
N ALA A 93 -9.69 2.92 22.99
CA ALA A 93 -9.94 1.57 22.52
C ALA A 93 -8.88 1.09 21.53
N LEU A 94 -8.51 1.94 20.56
CA LEU A 94 -7.44 1.67 19.61
C LEU A 94 -6.12 1.41 20.34
N ALA A 95 -5.77 2.28 21.30
CA ALA A 95 -4.52 2.15 22.04
C ALA A 95 -4.46 0.86 22.89
N LEU A 96 -5.55 0.51 23.57
CA LEU A 96 -5.64 -0.72 24.36
C LEU A 96 -5.56 -1.97 23.49
N ASP A 97 -6.30 -2.00 22.38
CA ASP A 97 -6.27 -3.11 21.42
C ASP A 97 -4.89 -3.28 20.78
N ALA A 98 -4.21 -2.17 20.46
CA ALA A 98 -2.85 -2.24 19.93
C ALA A 98 -1.88 -2.89 20.94
N LEU A 99 -1.98 -2.52 22.22
CA LEU A 99 -1.16 -3.11 23.28
C LEU A 99 -1.52 -4.58 23.51
N GLU A 100 -2.82 -4.94 23.49
CA GLU A 100 -3.25 -6.34 23.60
C GLU A 100 -2.65 -7.18 22.46
N VAL A 101 -2.81 -6.74 21.20
CA VAL A 101 -2.24 -7.40 20.02
C VAL A 101 -0.73 -7.57 20.16
N MET A 102 -0.05 -6.56 20.73
CA MET A 102 1.39 -6.57 20.98
C MET A 102 1.77 -7.59 22.06
N PHE A 103 1.08 -7.60 23.19
CA PHE A 103 1.35 -8.54 24.29
C PHE A 103 1.06 -9.99 23.91
N ASP A 104 0.02 -10.21 23.10
CA ASP A 104 -0.35 -11.53 22.58
C ASP A 104 0.54 -11.96 21.41
N GLN A 105 1.50 -11.12 21.01
CA GLN A 105 2.41 -11.39 19.89
C GLN A 105 1.67 -11.75 18.59
N ARG A 106 0.52 -11.10 18.33
CA ARG A 106 -0.32 -11.38 17.16
C ARG A 106 0.11 -10.61 15.92
N ALA A 107 0.91 -9.57 16.07
CA ALA A 107 1.50 -8.79 14.99
C ALA A 107 2.93 -8.37 15.33
N ASP A 108 3.73 -8.22 14.29
CA ASP A 108 5.13 -7.82 14.37
C ASP A 108 5.28 -6.34 13.95
N ILE A 109 4.33 -5.87 13.14
CA ILE A 109 4.28 -4.52 12.58
C ILE A 109 2.90 -3.93 12.86
N PHE A 110 2.89 -2.69 13.34
CA PHE A 110 1.68 -1.92 13.61
C PHE A 110 1.59 -0.73 12.67
N CYS A 111 0.54 -0.67 11.89
CA CYS A 111 0.21 0.48 11.06
C CYS A 111 -0.95 1.24 11.71
N LEU A 112 -0.67 2.44 12.19
CA LEU A 112 -1.68 3.38 12.69
C LEU A 112 -2.08 4.32 11.56
N VAL A 113 -3.36 4.35 11.24
CA VAL A 113 -3.91 5.27 10.23
C VAL A 113 -4.57 6.42 10.98
N THR A 114 -3.82 7.49 11.21
CA THR A 114 -4.24 8.65 11.99
C THR A 114 -3.33 9.84 11.76
N SER A 115 -3.82 11.04 12.01
CA SER A 115 -3.03 12.28 12.05
C SER A 115 -2.97 12.89 13.47
N ASP A 116 -3.50 12.20 14.47
CA ASP A 116 -3.57 12.68 15.85
C ASP A 116 -2.27 12.41 16.61
N SER A 117 -1.66 13.49 17.13
CA SER A 117 -0.41 13.42 17.91
C SER A 117 -0.54 12.67 19.22
N ASP A 118 -1.72 12.46 19.76
CA ASP A 118 -1.93 11.75 21.02
C ASP A 118 -1.47 10.29 20.92
N PHE A 119 -1.48 9.72 19.71
CA PHE A 119 -0.92 8.39 19.44
C PHE A 119 0.62 8.32 19.45
N ALA A 120 1.34 9.44 19.53
CA ALA A 120 2.80 9.43 19.56
C ALA A 120 3.35 8.64 20.76
N TYR A 121 2.64 8.66 21.91
CA TYR A 121 3.04 7.85 23.06
C TYR A 121 2.84 6.36 22.83
N LEU A 122 1.73 5.97 22.19
CA LEU A 122 1.48 4.58 21.78
C LEU A 122 2.56 4.07 20.81
N CYS A 123 2.91 4.85 19.80
CA CYS A 123 3.98 4.51 18.85
C CYS A 123 5.30 4.20 19.58
N ARG A 124 5.71 5.07 20.51
CA ARG A 124 6.92 4.84 21.32
C ARG A 124 6.82 3.56 22.14
N LYS A 125 5.67 3.28 22.76
CA LYS A 125 5.48 2.08 23.57
C LYS A 125 5.54 0.79 22.75
N LEU A 126 5.00 0.78 21.55
CA LEU A 126 5.11 -0.36 20.65
C LEU A 126 6.57 -0.58 20.22
N ARG A 127 7.28 0.50 19.84
CA ARG A 127 8.70 0.44 19.45
C ARG A 127 9.62 0.00 20.59
N GLU A 128 9.41 0.49 21.82
CA GLU A 128 10.15 0.04 23.02
C GLU A 128 10.06 -1.47 23.24
N ARG A 129 9.01 -2.11 22.72
CA ARG A 129 8.79 -3.57 22.80
C ARG A 129 9.22 -4.33 21.55
N GLY A 130 9.89 -3.65 20.62
CA GLY A 130 10.47 -4.26 19.43
C GLY A 130 9.54 -4.36 18.23
N ALA A 131 8.32 -3.81 18.29
CA ALA A 131 7.47 -3.72 17.11
C ALA A 131 8.00 -2.67 16.13
N ILE A 132 7.78 -2.91 14.84
CA ILE A 132 7.94 -1.88 13.81
C ILE A 132 6.63 -1.09 13.74
N VAL A 133 6.72 0.23 13.79
CA VAL A 133 5.57 1.11 13.77
C VAL A 133 5.57 1.94 12.49
N CYS A 134 4.51 1.76 11.72
CA CYS A 134 4.19 2.59 10.56
C CYS A 134 3.05 3.56 10.92
N VAL A 135 3.11 4.78 10.44
CA VAL A 135 2.00 5.73 10.53
C VAL A 135 1.64 6.17 9.11
N VAL A 136 0.36 6.10 8.80
CA VAL A 136 -0.23 6.69 7.58
C VAL A 136 -1.09 7.87 8.02
N GLY A 137 -0.73 9.07 7.57
CA GLY A 137 -1.41 10.29 7.99
C GLY A 137 -1.37 11.37 6.91
N GLU A 138 -2.17 12.39 7.11
CA GLU A 138 -2.23 13.54 6.21
C GLU A 138 -0.99 14.44 6.34
N SER A 139 -0.81 15.38 5.40
CA SER A 139 0.30 16.36 5.41
C SER A 139 0.35 17.21 6.68
N LYS A 140 -0.80 17.46 7.30
CA LYS A 140 -0.93 18.22 8.57
C LYS A 140 -0.47 17.44 9.81
N THR A 141 -0.13 16.16 9.68
CA THR A 141 0.29 15.31 10.83
C THR A 141 1.47 15.93 11.56
N PRO A 142 1.36 16.17 12.88
CA PRO A 142 2.41 16.81 13.67
C PRO A 142 3.73 16.02 13.68
N ALA A 143 4.85 16.74 13.75
CA ALA A 143 6.20 16.14 13.77
C ALA A 143 6.38 15.14 14.94
N ALA A 144 5.69 15.37 16.07
CA ALA A 144 5.75 14.46 17.23
C ALA A 144 5.29 13.05 16.89
N LEU A 145 4.20 12.89 16.10
CA LEU A 145 3.72 11.59 15.65
C LEU A 145 4.62 11.01 14.55
N ARG A 146 5.03 11.84 13.58
CA ARG A 146 5.94 11.41 12.49
C ARG A 146 7.24 10.83 13.08
N ASN A 147 7.86 11.52 14.03
CA ASN A 147 9.12 11.10 14.65
C ASN A 147 8.96 9.92 15.64
N ALA A 148 7.76 9.65 16.10
CA ALA A 148 7.46 8.51 16.97
C ALA A 148 7.36 7.19 16.21
N SER A 149 7.19 7.21 14.88
CA SER A 149 7.10 6.03 14.02
C SER A 149 8.47 5.65 13.44
N ASP A 150 8.60 4.41 12.97
CA ASP A 150 9.75 3.96 12.18
C ASP A 150 9.56 4.35 10.70
N HIS A 151 8.31 4.33 10.22
CA HIS A 151 7.94 4.74 8.86
C HIS A 151 6.72 5.65 8.92
N PHE A 152 6.82 6.79 8.28
CA PHE A 152 5.69 7.70 8.07
C PHE A 152 5.37 7.78 6.58
N PHE A 153 4.11 7.53 6.24
CA PHE A 153 3.59 7.63 4.88
C PHE A 153 2.58 8.77 4.81
N GLU A 154 2.93 9.80 4.07
CA GLU A 154 2.06 10.94 3.88
C GLU A 154 1.01 10.66 2.81
N TRP A 155 -0.27 10.74 3.20
CA TRP A 155 -1.38 10.68 2.29
C TRP A 155 -1.79 12.09 1.88
N ALA A 156 -1.64 12.40 0.58
CA ALA A 156 -1.91 13.72 0.03
C ALA A 156 -3.40 13.97 -0.31
N GLY A 157 -4.29 13.00 0.01
CA GLY A 157 -5.67 13.01 -0.46
C GLY A 157 -5.78 12.42 -1.87
N GLU A 158 -6.98 12.35 -2.40
CA GLU A 158 -7.18 12.06 -3.81
C GLU A 158 -6.62 13.25 -4.59
N LEU A 159 -5.46 13.08 -5.22
CA LEU A 159 -5.10 13.92 -6.35
C LEU A 159 -6.22 13.68 -7.36
N ASN A 160 -7.03 14.72 -7.60
CA ASN A 160 -8.08 14.70 -8.59
C ASN A 160 -7.51 14.12 -9.91
N HIS A 161 -7.72 12.82 -10.16
CA HIS A 161 -7.91 12.39 -11.52
C HIS A 161 -9.16 13.13 -11.96
N GLU A 162 -8.96 14.16 -12.75
CA GLU A 162 -10.03 14.89 -13.39
C GLU A 162 -11.03 13.88 -13.93
N SER A 163 -12.17 13.82 -13.26
CA SER A 163 -13.35 13.13 -13.76
C SER A 163 -13.65 13.76 -15.12
N GLU A 164 -13.46 12.99 -16.17
CA GLU A 164 -14.10 13.27 -17.44
C GLU A 164 -15.57 13.54 -17.16
N PRO A 165 -16.15 14.63 -17.73
CA PRO A 165 -17.52 14.98 -17.45
C PRO A 165 -18.43 13.83 -17.88
N VAL A 166 -19.13 13.25 -16.91
CA VAL A 166 -20.24 12.32 -17.16
C VAL A 166 -21.29 13.10 -17.93
N LEU A 167 -21.29 12.93 -19.24
CA LEU A 167 -22.40 13.36 -20.10
C LEU A 167 -23.65 12.60 -19.66
N GLU A 168 -24.57 13.32 -19.03
CA GLU A 168 -25.92 12.88 -18.74
C GLU A 168 -26.52 12.20 -19.99
N ARG A 169 -26.58 10.89 -19.97
CA ARG A 169 -27.42 10.16 -20.93
C ARG A 169 -28.86 10.20 -20.46
N LYS A 170 -29.61 11.16 -21.02
CA LYS A 170 -31.06 11.13 -21.02
C LYS A 170 -31.53 9.80 -21.61
N ALA A 171 -32.40 9.15 -20.85
CA ALA A 171 -33.10 7.96 -21.27
C ALA A 171 -33.83 8.17 -22.60
N ALA A 172 -33.51 7.35 -23.59
CA ALA A 172 -34.34 7.14 -24.76
C ALA A 172 -34.39 5.66 -25.06
N THR A 173 -35.54 5.11 -24.90
CA THR A 173 -36.01 3.78 -25.28
C THR A 173 -35.79 3.53 -26.77
N ARG A 174 -35.20 2.36 -27.16
CA ARG A 174 -35.67 1.50 -28.29
C ARG A 174 -34.69 0.37 -28.60
N SER A 175 -35.26 -0.77 -28.64
CA SER A 175 -35.08 -2.10 -29.29
C SER A 175 -33.86 -2.46 -30.14
N PRO A 176 -33.61 -3.78 -30.31
CA PRO A 176 -32.33 -4.37 -30.61
C PRO A 176 -32.05 -4.51 -32.09
N GLN A 177 -30.87 -4.17 -32.54
CA GLN A 177 -30.36 -4.63 -33.84
C GLN A 177 -28.84 -4.76 -33.85
N GLU A 178 -28.43 -5.96 -34.21
CA GLU A 178 -27.21 -6.36 -34.92
C GLU A 178 -25.82 -6.02 -34.38
N ILE A 179 -25.11 -7.09 -34.10
CA ILE A 179 -23.68 -7.21 -33.91
C ILE A 179 -22.95 -6.91 -35.22
N PRO A 180 -22.04 -5.94 -35.26
CA PRO A 180 -20.93 -6.00 -36.22
C PRO A 180 -19.67 -6.50 -35.48
N ARG A 181 -19.10 -7.49 -36.14
CA ARG A 181 -17.79 -8.05 -35.78
C ARG A 181 -16.70 -7.03 -36.02
N LYS A 182 -15.88 -6.82 -35.02
CA LYS A 182 -14.44 -6.76 -35.03
C LYS A 182 -13.73 -5.87 -36.05
N ASP A 183 -13.07 -4.87 -35.52
CA ASP A 183 -11.76 -4.52 -36.08
C ASP A 183 -10.76 -4.40 -34.90
N THR A 184 -9.77 -5.28 -34.94
CA THR A 184 -8.60 -5.33 -34.10
C THR A 184 -7.71 -4.16 -34.49
N ASN A 185 -7.80 -3.07 -33.72
CA ASN A 185 -6.75 -2.07 -33.72
C ASN A 185 -5.85 -2.31 -32.52
N ALA A 186 -4.58 -2.54 -32.79
CA ALA A 186 -3.54 -2.72 -31.81
C ALA A 186 -3.40 -1.42 -30.99
N SER A 187 -4.17 -1.33 -29.91
CA SER A 187 -3.96 -0.33 -28.88
C SER A 187 -2.68 -0.71 -28.15
N SER A 188 -1.71 0.18 -28.11
CA SER A 188 -0.52 0.07 -27.26
C SER A 188 -1.01 -0.23 -25.85
N LYS A 189 -0.75 -1.45 -25.36
CA LYS A 189 -1.15 -1.88 -24.03
C LYS A 189 -0.38 -1.03 -23.03
N SER A 190 -1.02 -0.04 -22.43
CA SER A 190 -0.45 0.69 -21.31
C SER A 190 -0.35 -0.26 -20.11
N LEU A 191 0.78 -0.21 -19.41
CA LEU A 191 0.98 -0.95 -18.16
C LEU A 191 -0.06 -0.44 -17.16
N PRO A 192 -0.79 -1.31 -16.44
CA PRO A 192 -1.65 -0.87 -15.35
C PRO A 192 -0.85 -0.02 -14.35
N GLU A 193 -1.35 1.15 -13.99
CA GLU A 193 -0.62 2.16 -13.18
C GLU A 193 -0.13 1.63 -11.83
N PHE A 194 -0.85 0.68 -11.24
CA PHE A 194 -0.47 0.06 -9.98
C PHE A 194 0.84 -0.75 -10.05
N ILE A 195 1.29 -1.20 -11.23
CA ILE A 195 2.54 -1.97 -11.36
C ILE A 195 3.78 -1.08 -11.28
N PRO A 196 3.89 0.05 -12.02
CA PRO A 196 4.96 1.01 -11.80
C PRO A 196 5.02 1.54 -10.38
N GLU A 197 3.88 1.83 -9.75
CA GLU A 197 3.80 2.25 -8.36
C GLU A 197 4.38 1.17 -7.42
N ALA A 198 3.96 -0.08 -7.59
CA ALA A 198 4.46 -1.21 -6.81
C ALA A 198 5.99 -1.40 -6.97
N ILE A 199 6.50 -1.27 -8.19
CA ILE A 199 7.95 -1.35 -8.45
C ILE A 199 8.67 -0.18 -7.77
N GLY A 200 8.15 1.03 -7.85
CA GLY A 200 8.73 2.21 -7.20
C GLY A 200 8.82 2.07 -5.68
N LEU A 201 7.74 1.62 -5.04
CA LEU A 201 7.68 1.37 -3.60
C LEU A 201 8.68 0.30 -3.14
N LEU A 202 8.71 -0.84 -3.84
CA LEU A 202 9.61 -1.94 -3.49
C LEU A 202 11.06 -1.61 -3.81
N ALA A 203 11.33 -0.79 -4.82
CA ALA A 203 12.67 -0.34 -5.18
C ALA A 203 13.33 0.51 -4.10
N GLY A 204 12.54 1.28 -3.32
CA GLY A 204 13.04 2.09 -2.20
C GLY A 204 13.68 1.28 -1.07
N VAL A 205 13.29 0.00 -0.92
CA VAL A 205 13.83 -0.93 0.09
C VAL A 205 14.71 -2.03 -0.53
N ALA A 206 14.83 -2.09 -1.86
CA ALA A 206 15.57 -3.12 -2.57
C ALA A 206 17.01 -2.69 -2.85
N PRO A 207 18.01 -3.61 -2.77
CA PRO A 207 19.37 -3.34 -3.18
C PRO A 207 19.42 -2.87 -4.63
N GLU A 208 20.19 -1.82 -4.92
CA GLU A 208 20.36 -1.25 -6.26
C GLU A 208 19.04 -0.79 -6.93
N GLY A 209 17.95 -0.61 -6.16
CA GLY A 209 16.64 -0.22 -6.69
C GLY A 209 16.02 -1.26 -7.65
N ARG A 210 16.43 -2.54 -7.54
CA ARG A 210 15.93 -3.64 -8.36
C ARG A 210 15.05 -4.57 -7.55
N VAL A 211 13.84 -4.78 -8.00
CA VAL A 211 12.82 -5.58 -7.32
C VAL A 211 12.83 -7.01 -7.87
N ALA A 212 12.95 -7.99 -6.99
CA ALA A 212 12.81 -9.39 -7.38
C ALA A 212 11.37 -9.68 -7.85
N LEU A 213 11.21 -10.43 -8.94
CA LEU A 213 9.89 -10.75 -9.51
C LEU A 213 8.99 -11.50 -8.53
N GLY A 214 9.57 -12.34 -7.68
CA GLY A 214 8.83 -13.04 -6.62
C GLY A 214 8.25 -12.07 -5.59
N ALA A 215 9.05 -11.09 -5.15
CA ALA A 215 8.60 -10.05 -4.22
C ALA A 215 7.49 -9.18 -4.81
N LEU A 216 7.65 -8.75 -6.07
CA LEU A 216 6.61 -8.02 -6.78
C LEU A 216 5.31 -8.83 -6.88
N GLY A 217 5.39 -10.12 -7.23
CA GLY A 217 4.21 -10.98 -7.33
C GLY A 217 3.49 -11.17 -5.99
N VAL A 218 4.25 -11.30 -4.90
CA VAL A 218 3.69 -11.38 -3.54
C VAL A 218 3.02 -10.06 -3.15
N TYR A 219 3.67 -8.93 -3.41
CA TYR A 219 3.12 -7.60 -3.15
C TYR A 219 1.79 -7.38 -3.90
N LEU A 220 1.76 -7.66 -5.21
CA LEU A 220 0.56 -7.50 -6.03
C LEU A 220 -0.61 -8.34 -5.53
N LYS A 221 -0.37 -9.58 -5.09
CA LYS A 221 -1.41 -10.44 -4.50
C LYS A 221 -1.85 -10.00 -3.10
N ARG A 222 -1.04 -9.26 -2.36
CA ARG A 222 -1.42 -8.71 -1.04
C ARG A 222 -2.29 -7.49 -1.18
N THR A 223 -1.99 -6.65 -2.17
CA THR A 223 -2.78 -5.44 -2.46
C THR A 223 -4.08 -5.78 -3.19
N ASP A 224 -4.02 -6.71 -4.13
CA ASP A 224 -5.19 -7.22 -4.86
C ASP A 224 -5.17 -8.75 -4.90
N PRO A 225 -5.93 -9.43 -4.02
CA PRO A 225 -6.05 -10.90 -4.02
C PRO A 225 -6.57 -11.48 -5.33
N GLY A 226 -7.36 -10.69 -6.10
CA GLY A 226 -7.87 -11.05 -7.43
C GLY A 226 -6.85 -10.89 -8.56
N PHE A 227 -5.71 -10.25 -8.30
CA PHE A 227 -4.69 -10.03 -9.31
C PHE A 227 -4.19 -11.34 -9.94
N SER A 228 -4.28 -11.40 -11.25
CA SER A 228 -3.76 -12.53 -12.05
C SER A 228 -3.22 -11.99 -13.38
N PRO A 229 -1.99 -12.32 -13.78
CA PRO A 229 -1.48 -11.98 -15.10
C PRO A 229 -2.38 -12.47 -16.25
N ALA A 230 -3.08 -13.60 -16.04
CA ALA A 230 -4.04 -14.16 -17.00
C ALA A 230 -5.24 -13.23 -17.21
N GLY A 231 -5.73 -12.56 -16.17
CA GLY A 231 -6.77 -11.54 -16.27
C GLY A 231 -6.39 -10.35 -17.15
N HIS A 232 -5.09 -10.11 -17.30
CA HIS A 232 -4.52 -9.08 -18.19
C HIS A 232 -4.01 -9.65 -19.51
N GLY A 233 -4.35 -10.91 -19.87
CA GLY A 233 -4.00 -11.53 -21.14
C GLY A 233 -2.56 -12.06 -21.24
N HIS A 234 -1.89 -12.29 -20.12
CA HIS A 234 -0.51 -12.78 -20.08
C HIS A 234 -0.41 -14.14 -19.37
N SER A 235 0.45 -15.04 -19.85
CA SER A 235 0.66 -16.38 -19.27
C SER A 235 1.38 -16.37 -17.92
N GLY A 236 1.93 -15.24 -17.49
CA GLY A 236 2.62 -15.08 -16.22
C GLY A 236 3.18 -13.67 -16.04
N LEU A 237 3.56 -13.34 -14.81
CA LEU A 237 4.05 -12.00 -14.44
C LEU A 237 5.27 -11.58 -15.28
N LEU A 238 6.24 -12.49 -15.50
CA LEU A 238 7.41 -12.20 -16.32
C LEU A 238 7.02 -11.80 -17.75
N ASN A 239 6.08 -12.54 -18.37
CA ASN A 239 5.63 -12.25 -19.73
C ASN A 239 4.81 -10.98 -19.79
N MET A 240 4.04 -10.69 -18.73
CA MET A 240 3.34 -9.43 -18.58
C MET A 240 4.32 -8.25 -18.56
N LEU A 241 5.33 -8.29 -17.71
CA LEU A 241 6.30 -7.19 -17.59
C LEU A 241 7.18 -7.01 -18.84
N ARG A 242 7.45 -8.08 -19.60
CA ARG A 242 8.18 -8.00 -20.88
C ARG A 242 7.41 -7.30 -21.99
N ALA A 243 6.09 -7.28 -21.89
CA ALA A 243 5.23 -6.68 -22.92
C ALA A 243 5.17 -5.15 -22.83
N TYR A 244 5.83 -4.55 -21.82
CA TYR A 244 5.78 -3.12 -21.59
C TYR A 244 7.17 -2.48 -21.71
N ASP A 245 7.23 -1.42 -22.52
CA ASP A 245 8.39 -0.55 -22.64
C ASP A 245 8.57 0.29 -21.37
N GLY A 246 9.56 0.65 -20.84
CA GLY A 246 9.70 1.43 -19.59
C GLY A 246 10.05 0.59 -18.37
N LEU A 247 10.22 -0.72 -18.52
CA LEU A 247 10.71 -1.62 -17.49
C LEU A 247 12.02 -2.27 -17.94
N GLN A 248 12.99 -2.35 -17.03
CA GLN A 248 14.24 -3.06 -17.26
C GLN A 248 14.25 -4.35 -16.47
N LEU A 249 14.11 -5.47 -17.17
CA LEU A 249 14.21 -6.81 -16.63
C LEU A 249 15.63 -7.33 -16.77
N LYS A 250 16.18 -7.91 -15.70
CA LYS A 250 17.50 -8.55 -15.69
C LYS A 250 17.36 -9.95 -15.10
N LYS A 251 18.01 -10.92 -15.73
CA LYS A 251 18.17 -12.26 -15.18
C LYS A 251 19.44 -12.28 -14.33
N GLU A 252 19.27 -12.59 -13.05
CA GLU A 252 20.37 -12.64 -12.09
C GLU A 252 21.04 -14.04 -12.05
N ASN A 253 22.23 -14.09 -11.46
CA ASN A 253 22.94 -15.34 -11.20
C ASN A 253 22.08 -16.20 -10.25
N GLY A 254 21.64 -17.38 -10.71
CA GLY A 254 20.68 -18.21 -9.97
C GLY A 254 19.32 -18.35 -10.64
N GLY A 255 19.13 -17.70 -11.80
CA GLY A 255 17.97 -17.93 -12.68
C GLY A 255 16.71 -17.12 -12.33
N HIS A 256 16.73 -16.34 -11.26
CA HIS A 256 15.61 -15.41 -10.92
C HIS A 256 15.72 -14.10 -11.70
N TYR A 257 14.58 -13.43 -11.84
CA TYR A 257 14.50 -12.14 -12.54
C TYR A 257 14.30 -11.00 -11.55
N THR A 258 14.90 -9.87 -11.87
CA THR A 258 14.68 -8.58 -11.21
C THR A 258 14.14 -7.56 -12.21
N VAL A 259 13.38 -6.59 -11.72
CA VAL A 259 12.80 -5.51 -12.51
C VAL A 259 13.11 -4.16 -11.86
N ARG A 260 13.28 -3.14 -12.69
CA ARG A 260 13.29 -1.73 -12.27
C ARG A 260 12.58 -0.87 -13.31
N LEU A 261 12.17 0.33 -12.92
CA LEU A 261 11.69 1.33 -13.85
C LEU A 261 12.85 1.83 -14.71
N SER A 262 12.63 1.99 -16.02
CA SER A 262 13.59 2.68 -16.89
C SER A 262 13.54 4.16 -16.54
N THR A 263 14.63 4.72 -16.08
CA THR A 263 14.78 6.18 -15.97
C THR A 263 14.78 6.74 -17.39
N THR A 264 13.69 7.36 -17.81
CA THR A 264 13.69 8.21 -19.01
C THR A 264 14.56 9.41 -18.67
N ASP A 265 15.63 9.55 -19.41
CA ASP A 265 16.68 10.58 -19.30
C ASP A 265 16.03 11.97 -19.24
N SER A 266 15.97 12.56 -18.06
CA SER A 266 15.68 13.99 -17.91
C SER A 266 16.92 14.72 -18.42
N ARG A 267 16.91 15.10 -19.71
CA ARG A 267 17.90 16.02 -20.28
C ARG A 267 17.94 17.29 -19.43
N VAL A 268 18.94 17.40 -18.60
CA VAL A 268 19.36 18.65 -18.01
C VAL A 268 19.86 19.52 -19.15
N PRO A 269 19.28 20.69 -19.42
CA PRO A 269 19.85 21.61 -20.38
C PRO A 269 21.20 22.14 -19.81
N ASN A 270 22.25 21.88 -20.55
CA ASN A 270 23.59 22.35 -20.27
C ASN A 270 23.56 23.91 -20.30
N VAL A 271 23.65 24.53 -19.13
CA VAL A 271 23.88 25.97 -19.05
C VAL A 271 25.39 26.19 -19.29
N THR A 272 25.70 26.58 -20.48
CA THR A 272 27.06 27.04 -20.88
C THR A 272 27.31 28.37 -20.17
N GLU A 273 28.39 28.40 -19.37
CA GLU A 273 28.99 29.63 -18.86
C GLU A 273 29.39 30.57 -20.00
N ARG A 274 29.00 31.82 -19.83
CA ARG A 274 29.75 32.98 -20.32
C ARG A 274 29.68 34.11 -19.29
#